data_4e51411f5f002993e64020c4ecc6bc13
#
_entry.id   4e51411f5f002993e64020c4ecc6bc13
#
_cell.length_a   1.000
_cell.length_b   1.000
_cell.length_c   1.000
_cell.angle_alpha   90.00
_cell.angle_beta   90.00
_cell.angle_gamma   90.00
#
_symmetry.space_group_name_H-M   'P 1'
#
loop_
_entity.id
_entity.type
_entity.pdbx_description
1 polymer ?
#
loop_
_entity_poly.entity_id
_entity_poly.type
_entity_poly.pdbx_seq_one_letter_code
_entity_poly.pdbx_strand_id
1 'polypeptide(L)'
;AEFLTGDERADVVVNYSEKLSGPIDYEVSRDGLFCAADPAISSPFLGKKMELVSLQLVPEPFGSLDQAIDLMDKEVDGTFKFKVPDGKYVLFALVKIRGFLEVINGAPGATGPVLNHFNKPAVQKYLNNMSDKIQNRLGPLSGNIRSLFTDSMELEGSNWSYDMAEEFKKRRGYDVQPYLPFILFKMGSMGNVLTYEPKVQFTPEL
;
A
#
# COMPACT_ATOMS: atom_id res chain seq x y z
N ALA A 1 0.92 -20.11 -3.68
CA ALA A 1 0.09 -19.13 -2.96
C ALA A 1 -1.21 -18.74 -3.68
N GLU A 2 -1.64 -19.46 -4.72
CA GLU A 2 -2.88 -19.20 -5.47
C GLU A 2 -4.16 -19.15 -4.59
N PHE A 3 -4.15 -19.84 -3.46
CA PHE A 3 -5.26 -19.84 -2.50
C PHE A 3 -5.33 -18.55 -1.64
N LEU A 4 -4.33 -17.67 -1.72
CA LEU A 4 -4.36 -16.39 -1.00
C LEU A 4 -5.26 -15.40 -1.74
N THR A 5 -6.19 -14.80 -1.01
CA THR A 5 -7.19 -13.86 -1.56
C THR A 5 -7.29 -12.60 -0.69
N GLY A 6 -7.74 -11.50 -1.29
CA GLY A 6 -8.03 -10.28 -0.55
C GLY A 6 -6.89 -9.82 0.35
N ASP A 7 -7.18 -9.59 1.62
CA ASP A 7 -6.26 -9.08 2.63
C ASP A 7 -5.16 -10.09 3.03
N GLU A 8 -5.22 -11.31 2.51
CA GLU A 8 -4.17 -12.32 2.68
C GLU A 8 -2.95 -12.06 1.80
N ARG A 9 -3.09 -11.21 0.77
CA ARG A 9 -2.02 -10.78 -0.13
C ARG A 9 -1.32 -9.56 0.42
N ALA A 10 -0.02 -9.46 0.16
CA ALA A 10 0.75 -8.27 0.53
C ALA A 10 0.25 -7.01 -0.18
N ASP A 11 0.27 -5.89 0.53
CA ASP A 11 -0.14 -4.58 0.05
C ASP A 11 1.03 -3.60 0.03
N VAL A 12 0.99 -2.69 -0.93
CA VAL A 12 1.84 -1.50 -0.96
C VAL A 12 0.97 -0.25 -1.03
N VAL A 13 1.38 0.79 -0.31
CA VAL A 13 0.85 2.15 -0.49
C VAL A 13 1.89 2.98 -1.21
N VAL A 14 1.49 3.55 -2.33
CA VAL A 14 2.30 4.47 -3.12
C VAL A 14 1.77 5.89 -2.97
N ASN A 15 2.66 6.86 -3.01
CA ASN A 15 2.34 8.27 -2.92
C ASN A 15 2.45 8.92 -4.29
N TYR A 16 1.34 9.45 -4.79
CA TYR A 16 1.31 10.39 -5.90
C TYR A 16 1.21 11.81 -5.37
N SER A 17 1.94 12.73 -5.95
CA SER A 17 1.84 14.14 -5.59
C SER A 17 1.89 15.05 -6.81
N GLU A 18 1.12 16.13 -6.76
CA GLU A 18 1.02 17.14 -7.80
C GLU A 18 1.02 18.55 -7.21
N LYS A 19 1.80 19.48 -7.81
CA LYS A 19 1.80 20.90 -7.42
C LYS A 19 0.67 21.62 -8.10
N LEU A 20 -0.12 22.33 -7.31
CA LEU A 20 -1.23 23.16 -7.77
C LEU A 20 -1.02 24.62 -7.36
N SER A 21 -1.51 25.53 -8.17
CA SER A 21 -1.51 26.98 -7.89
C SER A 21 -2.93 27.50 -7.98
N GLY A 22 -3.44 28.01 -6.89
CA GLY A 22 -4.78 28.62 -6.83
C GLY A 22 -4.75 30.13 -7.07
N PRO A 23 -5.95 30.74 -7.17
CA PRO A 23 -7.26 30.09 -7.00
C PRO A 23 -7.72 29.37 -8.31
N ILE A 24 -8.07 28.10 -8.23
CA ILE A 24 -8.64 27.34 -9.34
C ILE A 24 -9.73 26.36 -8.84
N ASP A 25 -10.70 26.07 -9.71
CA ASP A 25 -11.56 24.90 -9.56
C ASP A 25 -10.81 23.71 -10.18
N TYR A 26 -10.58 22.67 -9.38
CA TYR A 26 -9.82 21.50 -9.79
C TYR A 26 -10.71 20.26 -9.80
N GLU A 27 -10.50 19.43 -10.82
CA GLU A 27 -11.24 18.20 -10.98
C GLU A 27 -10.29 17.06 -11.36
N VAL A 28 -10.40 15.95 -10.68
CA VAL A 28 -9.62 14.74 -10.97
C VAL A 28 -10.45 13.48 -10.71
N SER A 29 -10.42 12.55 -11.65
CA SER A 29 -11.07 11.26 -11.45
C SER A 29 -10.26 10.34 -10.54
N ARG A 30 -10.95 9.43 -9.85
CA ARG A 30 -10.30 8.37 -9.07
C ARG A 30 -9.36 7.54 -9.94
N ASP A 31 -9.79 7.16 -11.13
CA ASP A 31 -8.97 6.43 -12.09
C ASP A 31 -7.76 7.23 -12.55
N GLY A 32 -7.89 8.56 -12.69
CA GLY A 32 -6.78 9.45 -12.98
C GLY A 32 -5.73 9.46 -11.88
N LEU A 33 -6.16 9.49 -10.61
CA LEU A 33 -5.27 9.36 -9.46
C LEU A 33 -4.55 7.99 -9.44
N PHE A 34 -5.26 6.92 -9.74
CA PHE A 34 -4.69 5.57 -9.80
C PHE A 34 -3.66 5.44 -10.90
N CYS A 35 -3.96 5.91 -12.12
CA CYS A 35 -3.01 5.94 -13.24
C CYS A 35 -1.80 6.81 -12.92
N ALA A 36 -1.98 7.94 -12.25
CA ALA A 36 -0.89 8.83 -11.86
C ALA A 36 -0.02 8.24 -10.74
N ALA A 37 -0.62 7.51 -9.80
CA ALA A 37 0.09 6.82 -8.74
C ALA A 37 0.92 5.63 -9.24
N ASP A 38 0.56 5.09 -10.41
CA ASP A 38 1.15 3.88 -10.98
C ASP A 38 1.87 4.06 -12.34
N PRO A 39 2.51 5.18 -12.67
CA PRO A 39 3.19 5.31 -13.96
C PRO A 39 4.46 4.44 -14.07
N ALA A 40 5.04 4.06 -12.94
CA ALA A 40 6.27 3.25 -12.90
C ALA A 40 6.00 1.76 -12.67
N ILE A 41 4.80 1.41 -12.25
CA ILE A 41 4.43 0.06 -11.80
C ILE A 41 3.22 -0.51 -12.55
N SER A 42 2.68 0.20 -13.53
CA SER A 42 1.46 -0.17 -14.26
C SER A 42 1.52 -1.55 -14.88
N SER A 43 2.62 -1.89 -15.51
CA SER A 43 2.74 -3.18 -16.22
C SER A 43 2.73 -4.39 -15.27
N PRO A 44 3.54 -4.44 -14.18
CA PRO A 44 3.48 -5.54 -13.23
C PRO A 44 2.18 -5.61 -12.42
N PHE A 45 1.48 -4.49 -12.28
CA PHE A 45 0.30 -4.38 -11.40
C PHE A 45 -1.02 -4.33 -12.16
N LEU A 46 -0.98 -4.45 -13.47
CA LEU A 46 -2.18 -4.46 -14.30
C LEU A 46 -3.20 -5.50 -13.79
N GLY A 47 -4.44 -5.06 -13.57
CA GLY A 47 -5.51 -5.89 -13.01
C GLY A 47 -5.44 -6.09 -11.50
N LYS A 48 -4.50 -5.49 -10.79
CA LYS A 48 -4.48 -5.48 -9.32
C LYS A 48 -5.54 -4.52 -8.77
N LYS A 49 -6.06 -4.84 -7.59
CA LYS A 49 -7.04 -3.97 -6.94
C LYS A 49 -6.34 -2.76 -6.34
N MET A 50 -6.81 -1.57 -6.69
CA MET A 50 -6.37 -0.30 -6.13
C MET A 50 -7.44 0.29 -5.22
N GLU A 51 -7.01 1.03 -4.20
CA GLU A 51 -7.88 1.69 -3.24
C GLU A 51 -7.24 3.01 -2.82
N LEU A 52 -8.00 4.11 -2.86
CA LEU A 52 -7.54 5.39 -2.36
C LEU A 52 -7.58 5.38 -0.82
N VAL A 53 -6.43 5.56 -0.19
CA VAL A 53 -6.29 5.57 1.27
C VAL A 53 -6.43 6.99 1.83
N SER A 54 -5.89 7.98 1.12
CA SER A 54 -5.93 9.39 1.53
C SER A 54 -5.84 10.29 0.31
N LEU A 55 -6.56 11.41 0.34
CA LEU A 55 -6.44 12.51 -0.61
C LEU A 55 -6.43 13.81 0.16
N GLN A 56 -5.33 14.56 0.11
CA GLN A 56 -5.17 15.79 0.88
C GLN A 56 -4.53 16.89 0.04
N LEU A 57 -4.97 18.11 0.28
CA LEU A 57 -4.37 19.32 -0.28
C LEU A 57 -3.62 20.07 0.81
N VAL A 58 -2.32 20.24 0.63
CA VAL A 58 -1.40 20.77 1.64
C VAL A 58 -0.73 22.03 1.11
N PRO A 59 -0.73 23.15 1.87
CA PRO A 59 -0.09 24.39 1.43
C PRO A 59 1.44 24.22 1.28
N GLU A 60 2.01 24.98 0.36
CA GLU A 60 3.46 25.10 0.15
C GLU A 60 3.88 26.58 0.34
N PRO A 61 4.67 26.95 1.37
CA PRO A 61 5.29 26.07 2.35
C PRO A 61 4.31 25.50 3.36
N PHE A 62 4.62 24.31 3.88
CA PHE A 62 3.84 23.66 4.93
C PHE A 62 4.24 24.23 6.31
N GLY A 63 3.26 24.59 7.13
CA GLY A 63 3.48 25.13 8.47
C GLY A 63 3.04 24.20 9.59
N SER A 64 1.87 23.59 9.45
CA SER A 64 1.29 22.69 10.47
C SER A 64 0.20 21.80 9.86
N LEU A 65 -0.11 20.68 10.55
CA LEU A 65 -1.06 19.66 10.08
C LEU A 65 -2.50 20.18 9.92
N ASP A 66 -2.89 21.15 10.71
CA ASP A 66 -4.22 21.76 10.64
C ASP A 66 -4.46 22.58 9.36
N GLN A 67 -3.40 22.84 8.60
CA GLN A 67 -3.47 23.48 7.29
C GLN A 67 -3.77 22.50 6.16
N ALA A 68 -3.65 21.20 6.41
CA ALA A 68 -3.98 20.18 5.43
C ALA A 68 -5.49 20.04 5.29
N ILE A 69 -5.97 20.04 4.04
CA ILE A 69 -7.38 19.91 3.70
C ILE A 69 -7.64 18.48 3.26
N ASP A 70 -8.45 17.74 4.01
CA ASP A 70 -8.92 16.43 3.62
C ASP A 70 -9.95 16.55 2.49
N LEU A 71 -9.76 15.78 1.43
CA LEU A 71 -10.60 15.80 0.23
C LEU A 71 -11.35 14.48 0.01
N MET A 72 -11.26 13.52 0.91
CA MET A 72 -11.90 12.22 0.74
C MET A 72 -13.44 12.30 0.64
N ASP A 73 -14.05 13.33 1.24
CA ASP A 73 -15.48 13.60 1.18
C ASP A 73 -15.93 14.36 -0.09
N LYS A 74 -15.00 14.78 -0.94
CA LYS A 74 -15.28 15.59 -2.14
C LYS A 74 -15.55 14.76 -3.40
N GLU A 75 -15.66 13.45 -3.25
CA GLU A 75 -15.94 12.58 -4.37
C GLU A 75 -17.44 12.56 -4.73
N VAL A 76 -17.71 12.75 -6.00
CA VAL A 76 -19.04 12.55 -6.60
C VAL A 76 -18.88 11.74 -7.88
N ASP A 77 -19.52 10.60 -7.95
CA ASP A 77 -19.49 9.70 -9.13
C ASP A 77 -18.08 9.39 -9.65
N GLY A 78 -17.16 9.05 -8.73
CA GLY A 78 -15.79 8.69 -9.07
C GLY A 78 -14.89 9.88 -9.44
N THR A 79 -15.33 11.10 -9.19
CA THR A 79 -14.60 12.33 -9.50
C THR A 79 -14.54 13.25 -8.28
N PHE A 80 -13.34 13.70 -7.95
CA PHE A 80 -13.10 14.69 -6.89
C PHE A 80 -13.16 16.10 -7.50
N LYS A 81 -14.01 16.96 -6.92
CA LYS A 81 -14.19 18.37 -7.34
C LYS A 81 -14.01 19.28 -6.14
N PHE A 82 -13.03 20.16 -6.22
CA PHE A 82 -12.74 21.08 -5.12
C PHE A 82 -12.08 22.37 -5.61
N LYS A 83 -12.14 23.39 -4.75
CA LYS A 83 -11.41 24.64 -4.99
C LYS A 83 -10.05 24.57 -4.34
N VAL A 84 -9.01 24.86 -5.10
CA VAL A 84 -7.69 25.17 -4.58
C VAL A 84 -7.72 26.64 -4.16
N PRO A 85 -7.45 26.96 -2.89
CA PRO A 85 -7.42 28.36 -2.43
C PRO A 85 -6.28 29.16 -3.10
N ASP A 86 -6.29 30.48 -2.91
CA ASP A 86 -5.18 31.31 -3.39
C ASP A 86 -3.87 30.89 -2.74
N GLY A 87 -2.82 30.74 -3.55
CA GLY A 87 -1.51 30.29 -3.12
C GLY A 87 -1.00 29.03 -3.83
N LYS A 88 0.05 28.44 -3.25
CA LYS A 88 0.66 27.20 -3.74
C LYS A 88 0.32 26.04 -2.84
N TYR A 89 -0.02 24.93 -3.44
CA TYR A 89 -0.43 23.72 -2.75
C TYR A 89 0.20 22.48 -3.39
N VAL A 90 0.23 21.41 -2.62
CA VAL A 90 0.54 20.06 -3.12
C VAL A 90 -0.66 19.17 -2.84
N LEU A 91 -1.18 18.55 -3.88
CA LEU A 91 -2.15 17.46 -3.78
C LEU A 91 -1.39 16.17 -3.52
N PHE A 92 -1.72 15.48 -2.43
CA PHE A 92 -1.20 14.14 -2.11
C PHE A 92 -2.31 13.12 -2.23
N ALA A 93 -2.07 12.08 -3.03
CA ALA A 93 -2.93 10.91 -3.12
C ALA A 93 -2.12 9.67 -2.70
N LEU A 94 -2.61 8.96 -1.70
CA LEU A 94 -2.04 7.70 -1.25
C LEU A 94 -2.91 6.55 -1.76
N VAL A 95 -2.33 5.74 -2.63
CA VAL A 95 -3.02 4.64 -3.30
C VAL A 95 -2.47 3.32 -2.81
N LYS A 96 -3.33 2.49 -2.25
CA LYS A 96 -3.02 1.12 -1.86
C LYS A 96 -3.21 0.20 -3.06
N ILE A 97 -2.21 -0.60 -3.35
CA ILE A 97 -2.21 -1.61 -4.41
C ILE A 97 -2.11 -2.98 -3.76
N ARG A 98 -3.17 -3.77 -3.87
CA ARG A 98 -3.26 -5.10 -3.28
C ARG A 98 -2.72 -6.16 -4.21
N GLY A 99 -1.94 -7.09 -3.65
CA GLY A 99 -1.37 -8.18 -4.42
C GLY A 99 -0.45 -7.68 -5.53
N PHE A 100 0.30 -6.65 -5.24
CA PHE A 100 1.19 -5.97 -6.19
C PHE A 100 2.38 -6.81 -6.62
N LEU A 101 2.74 -7.84 -5.84
CA LEU A 101 3.93 -8.65 -6.07
C LEU A 101 3.60 -10.14 -6.09
N GLU A 102 4.31 -10.86 -6.92
CA GLU A 102 4.32 -12.32 -6.95
C GLU A 102 5.61 -12.87 -6.38
N VAL A 103 5.56 -14.10 -5.88
CA VAL A 103 6.73 -14.79 -5.33
C VAL A 103 7.83 -14.87 -6.38
N ILE A 104 9.00 -14.35 -6.07
CA ILE A 104 10.17 -14.35 -6.93
C ILE A 104 10.81 -15.76 -6.92
N ASN A 105 11.23 -16.22 -8.11
CA ASN A 105 11.91 -17.50 -8.28
C ASN A 105 11.17 -18.70 -7.65
N GLY A 106 9.85 -18.65 -7.62
CA GLY A 106 9.05 -19.79 -7.18
C GLY A 106 9.37 -21.03 -8.02
N ALA A 107 9.34 -22.21 -7.39
CA ALA A 107 9.48 -23.47 -8.12
C ALA A 107 8.39 -23.57 -9.21
N PRO A 108 8.62 -24.34 -10.30
CA PRO A 108 7.61 -24.52 -11.33
C PRO A 108 6.27 -24.94 -10.75
N GLY A 109 5.20 -24.18 -11.09
CA GLY A 109 3.86 -24.35 -10.54
C GLY A 109 3.64 -23.79 -9.13
N ALA A 110 4.61 -23.07 -8.55
CA ALA A 110 4.51 -22.45 -7.23
C ALA A 110 4.48 -20.92 -7.28
N THR A 111 4.21 -20.33 -8.44
CA THR A 111 3.95 -18.90 -8.60
C THR A 111 2.67 -18.49 -7.87
N GLY A 112 2.57 -17.24 -7.53
CA GLY A 112 1.37 -16.67 -6.92
C GLY A 112 1.69 -15.45 -6.05
N PRO A 113 0.65 -14.81 -5.49
CA PRO A 113 0.82 -13.59 -4.73
C PRO A 113 1.63 -13.81 -3.45
N VAL A 114 2.40 -12.80 -3.08
CA VAL A 114 3.14 -12.78 -1.81
C VAL A 114 2.17 -12.73 -0.64
N LEU A 115 2.43 -13.53 0.38
CA LEU A 115 1.67 -13.58 1.62
C LEU A 115 1.83 -12.26 2.41
N ASN A 116 0.73 -11.74 2.91
CA ASN A 116 0.77 -10.65 3.88
C ASN A 116 1.20 -11.17 5.26
N HIS A 117 2.47 -11.02 5.57
CA HIS A 117 3.07 -11.50 6.83
C HIS A 117 2.60 -10.72 8.06
N PHE A 118 2.02 -9.55 7.89
CA PHE A 118 1.41 -8.76 8.96
C PHE A 118 -0.02 -9.21 9.29
N ASN A 119 -0.60 -10.07 8.45
CA ASN A 119 -1.94 -10.63 8.64
C ASN A 119 -1.84 -12.01 9.31
N LYS A 120 -2.02 -12.05 10.64
CA LYS A 120 -1.95 -13.32 11.41
C LYS A 120 -2.89 -14.40 10.87
N PRO A 121 -4.18 -14.14 10.57
CA PRO A 121 -5.05 -15.11 9.91
C PRO A 121 -4.52 -15.63 8.58
N ALA A 122 -3.93 -14.78 7.76
CA ALA A 122 -3.34 -15.19 6.48
C ALA A 122 -2.15 -16.14 6.67
N VAL A 123 -1.27 -15.82 7.61
CA VAL A 123 -0.13 -16.68 7.98
C VAL A 123 -0.63 -18.02 8.49
N GLN A 124 -1.63 -18.02 9.37
CA GLN A 124 -2.21 -19.27 9.90
C GLN A 124 -2.82 -20.14 8.79
N LYS A 125 -3.59 -19.54 7.88
CA LYS A 125 -4.17 -20.22 6.72
C LYS A 125 -3.08 -20.82 5.82
N TYR A 126 -1.99 -20.07 5.58
CA TYR A 126 -0.87 -20.54 4.79
C TYR A 126 -0.20 -21.76 5.44
N LEU A 127 0.12 -21.67 6.73
CA LEU A 127 0.75 -22.75 7.48
C LEU A 127 -0.15 -24.00 7.57
N ASN A 128 -1.44 -23.82 7.83
CA ASN A 128 -2.40 -24.93 7.85
C ASN A 128 -2.47 -25.63 6.50
N ASN A 129 -2.60 -24.87 5.40
CA ASN A 129 -2.64 -25.46 4.05
C ASN A 129 -1.39 -26.27 3.73
N MET A 130 -0.21 -25.79 4.14
CA MET A 130 1.07 -26.49 3.97
C MET A 130 1.09 -27.76 4.84
N SER A 131 0.73 -27.64 6.11
CA SER A 131 0.73 -28.74 7.07
C SER A 131 -0.20 -29.87 6.63
N ASP A 132 -1.42 -29.54 6.22
CA ASP A 132 -2.42 -30.52 5.78
C ASP A 132 -1.93 -31.28 4.55
N LYS A 133 -1.34 -30.61 3.59
CA LYS A 133 -0.79 -31.23 2.39
C LYS A 133 0.36 -32.20 2.70
N ILE A 134 1.20 -31.86 3.66
CA ILE A 134 2.30 -32.72 4.11
C ILE A 134 1.74 -33.92 4.87
N GLN A 135 0.88 -33.69 5.84
CA GLN A 135 0.29 -34.75 6.67
C GLN A 135 -0.50 -35.77 5.85
N ASN A 136 -1.25 -35.32 4.86
CA ASN A 136 -2.02 -36.18 3.97
C ASN A 136 -1.16 -37.14 3.13
N ARG A 137 0.14 -36.81 2.96
CA ARG A 137 1.06 -37.64 2.17
C ARG A 137 2.05 -38.42 2.99
N LEU A 138 2.51 -37.87 4.11
CA LEU A 138 3.59 -38.43 4.91
C LEU A 138 3.16 -38.87 6.30
N GLY A 139 1.90 -38.63 6.69
CA GLY A 139 1.44 -38.83 8.06
C GLY A 139 1.77 -37.65 8.98
N PRO A 140 1.65 -37.82 10.31
CA PRO A 140 1.82 -36.74 11.27
C PRO A 140 3.11 -35.95 11.09
N LEU A 141 3.07 -34.63 11.26
CA LEU A 141 4.27 -33.79 11.17
C LEU A 141 5.32 -34.18 12.21
N SER A 142 4.87 -34.51 13.44
CA SER A 142 5.75 -35.04 14.47
C SER A 142 6.36 -36.38 14.02
N GLY A 143 7.68 -36.44 13.97
CA GLY A 143 8.41 -37.57 13.46
C GLY A 143 8.80 -37.50 11.97
N ASN A 144 8.07 -36.73 11.16
CA ASN A 144 8.38 -36.51 9.74
C ASN A 144 9.05 -35.17 9.47
N ILE A 145 8.77 -34.13 10.28
CA ILE A 145 9.36 -32.79 10.14
C ILE A 145 10.16 -32.48 11.40
N ARG A 146 11.46 -32.34 11.25
CA ARG A 146 12.36 -32.02 12.37
C ARG A 146 12.35 -30.55 12.73
N SER A 147 12.28 -29.67 11.74
CA SER A 147 12.31 -28.21 11.94
C SER A 147 11.68 -27.51 10.75
N LEU A 148 11.17 -26.32 11.01
CA LEU A 148 10.81 -25.35 9.98
C LEU A 148 11.91 -24.30 9.94
N PHE A 149 12.33 -23.97 8.74
CA PHE A 149 13.28 -22.90 8.49
C PHE A 149 12.53 -21.74 7.83
N THR A 150 12.68 -20.55 8.38
CA THR A 150 12.15 -19.31 7.82
C THR A 150 13.28 -18.32 7.77
N ASP A 151 13.62 -17.90 6.59
CA ASP A 151 14.70 -16.95 6.31
C ASP A 151 14.29 -16.11 5.10
N SER A 152 14.99 -15.00 4.89
CA SER A 152 14.84 -14.17 3.69
C SER A 152 13.39 -13.87 3.32
N MET A 153 12.64 -13.30 4.28
CA MET A 153 11.27 -12.85 4.03
C MET A 153 11.30 -11.65 3.07
N GLU A 154 11.31 -11.94 1.78
CA GLU A 154 11.38 -10.95 0.72
C GLU A 154 10.00 -10.31 0.53
N LEU A 155 9.70 -9.31 1.34
CA LEU A 155 8.43 -8.57 1.29
C LEU A 155 8.47 -7.38 0.31
N GLU A 156 9.54 -7.19 -0.36
CA GLU A 156 9.88 -6.21 -1.39
C GLU A 156 8.84 -5.12 -1.67
N GLY A 157 8.94 -4.01 -0.91
CA GLY A 157 8.04 -2.88 -1.06
C GLY A 157 6.71 -3.00 -0.33
N SER A 158 6.40 -4.15 0.29
CA SER A 158 5.23 -4.24 1.18
C SER A 158 5.42 -3.31 2.37
N ASN A 159 4.55 -2.31 2.49
CA ASN A 159 4.64 -1.29 3.53
C ASN A 159 3.29 -1.05 4.24
N TRP A 160 2.27 -1.84 3.92
CA TRP A 160 0.94 -1.66 4.45
C TRP A 160 0.28 -2.97 4.87
N SER A 161 -0.59 -2.90 5.90
CA SER A 161 -1.46 -3.98 6.33
C SER A 161 -2.92 -3.53 6.28
N TYR A 162 -3.84 -4.47 6.13
CA TYR A 162 -5.28 -4.21 6.03
C TYR A 162 -5.85 -3.48 7.25
N ASP A 163 -5.24 -3.65 8.42
CA ASP A 163 -5.66 -3.11 9.71
C ASP A 163 -4.71 -2.01 10.25
N MET A 164 -3.80 -1.51 9.41
CA MET A 164 -2.72 -0.61 9.83
C MET A 164 -3.22 0.65 10.56
N ALA A 165 -4.20 1.34 9.99
CA ALA A 165 -4.73 2.58 10.58
C ALA A 165 -5.45 2.31 11.91
N GLU A 166 -6.22 1.23 11.97
CA GLU A 166 -6.97 0.83 13.17
C GLU A 166 -6.04 0.41 14.31
N GLU A 167 -5.07 -0.46 14.04
CA GLU A 167 -4.09 -0.90 15.04
C GLU A 167 -3.18 0.25 15.49
N PHE A 168 -2.83 1.17 14.60
CA PHE A 168 -2.09 2.38 14.95
C PHE A 168 -2.90 3.22 15.95
N LYS A 169 -4.16 3.54 15.62
CA LYS A 169 -5.05 4.33 16.48
C LYS A 169 -5.23 3.68 17.85
N LYS A 170 -5.44 2.37 17.89
CA LYS A 170 -5.58 1.60 19.12
C LYS A 170 -4.34 1.67 20.00
N ARG A 171 -3.14 1.62 19.41
CA ARG A 171 -1.87 1.59 20.15
C ARG A 171 -1.34 2.97 20.51
N ARG A 172 -1.62 3.99 19.69
CA ARG A 172 -1.08 5.34 19.85
C ARG A 172 -2.08 6.36 20.37
N GLY A 173 -3.38 6.06 20.31
CA GLY A 173 -4.45 6.91 20.81
C GLY A 173 -4.87 8.04 19.85
N TYR A 174 -4.30 8.09 18.65
CA TYR A 174 -4.66 9.07 17.62
C TYR A 174 -4.68 8.45 16.23
N ASP A 175 -5.32 9.14 15.28
CA ASP A 175 -5.45 8.68 13.90
C ASP A 175 -4.19 8.98 13.10
N VAL A 176 -3.72 8.01 12.32
CA VAL A 176 -2.54 8.18 11.46
C VAL A 176 -2.88 8.88 10.14
N GLN A 177 -4.13 8.87 9.70
CA GLN A 177 -4.52 9.36 8.37
C GLN A 177 -4.11 10.81 8.09
N PRO A 178 -4.26 11.79 9.02
CA PRO A 178 -3.82 13.17 8.77
C PRO A 178 -2.32 13.30 8.50
N TYR A 179 -1.52 12.33 8.98
CA TYR A 179 -0.06 12.35 8.85
C TYR A 179 0.46 11.62 7.60
N LEU A 180 -0.39 10.84 6.93
CA LEU A 180 0.02 10.01 5.81
C LEU A 180 0.70 10.78 4.66
N PRO A 181 0.31 12.02 4.30
CA PRO A 181 1.00 12.80 3.27
C PRO A 181 2.48 13.06 3.59
N PHE A 182 2.86 13.04 4.86
CA PHE A 182 4.21 13.32 5.34
C PHE A 182 5.05 12.06 5.56
N ILE A 183 4.42 10.89 5.45
CA ILE A 183 5.07 9.60 5.50
C ILE A 183 5.42 9.20 4.07
N LEU A 184 6.72 9.13 3.77
CA LEU A 184 7.19 8.68 2.46
C LEU A 184 7.15 7.16 2.39
N PHE A 185 6.33 6.64 1.50
CA PHE A 185 6.30 5.22 1.21
C PHE A 185 7.27 4.94 0.06
N LYS A 186 8.34 4.23 0.35
CA LYS A 186 9.26 3.71 -0.66
C LYS A 186 8.99 2.22 -0.86
N MET A 187 8.92 1.81 -2.10
CA MET A 187 9.02 0.40 -2.42
C MET A 187 10.44 -0.08 -2.18
N GLY A 188 10.60 -1.31 -1.71
CA GLY A 188 11.90 -1.93 -1.55
C GLY A 188 12.68 -1.94 -2.86
N SER A 189 14.00 -1.92 -2.79
CA SER A 189 14.90 -1.85 -3.92
C SER A 189 15.80 -3.08 -3.96
N MET A 190 15.23 -4.26 -4.03
CA MET A 190 16.02 -5.48 -4.21
C MET A 190 15.83 -6.02 -5.63
N GLY A 191 16.92 -6.10 -6.37
CA GLY A 191 16.91 -6.72 -7.70
C GLY A 191 16.05 -6.00 -8.73
N ASN A 192 15.01 -6.64 -9.19
CA ASN A 192 14.13 -6.15 -10.27
C ASN A 192 12.92 -5.36 -9.75
N VAL A 193 12.86 -5.01 -8.47
CA VAL A 193 11.74 -4.27 -7.91
C VAL A 193 11.84 -2.81 -8.29
N LEU A 194 10.72 -2.28 -8.79
CA LEU A 194 10.61 -0.88 -9.12
C LEU A 194 10.67 -0.03 -7.85
N THR A 195 11.53 0.96 -7.87
CA THR A 195 11.54 2.02 -6.85
C THR A 195 10.62 3.13 -7.31
N TYR A 196 9.68 3.51 -6.45
CA TYR A 196 8.84 4.68 -6.65
C TYR A 196 9.26 5.76 -5.66
N GLU A 197 9.56 6.93 -6.16
CA GLU A 197 9.78 8.12 -5.34
C GLU A 197 8.69 9.14 -5.62
N PRO A 198 8.08 9.74 -4.59
CA PRO A 198 7.08 10.78 -4.80
C PRO A 198 7.71 11.99 -5.53
N LYS A 199 6.96 12.59 -6.44
CA LYS A 199 7.40 13.76 -7.21
C LYS A 199 7.72 14.98 -6.34
N VAL A 200 7.06 15.06 -5.17
CA VAL A 200 7.27 16.12 -4.19
C VAL A 200 7.51 15.48 -2.83
N GLN A 201 8.56 15.90 -2.17
CA GLN A 201 8.86 15.50 -0.80
C GLN A 201 8.57 16.68 0.11
N PHE A 202 7.81 16.44 1.15
CA PHE A 202 7.66 17.38 2.25
C PHE A 202 8.57 16.95 3.39
N THR A 203 9.45 17.86 3.79
CA THR A 203 10.21 17.73 5.04
C THR A 203 9.64 18.78 5.97
N PRO A 204 8.81 18.43 6.96
CA PRO A 204 8.43 19.40 7.98
C PRO A 204 9.72 19.90 8.64
N GLU A 205 9.86 21.20 8.75
CA GLU A 205 10.87 21.75 9.66
C GLU A 205 10.46 21.36 11.08
N LEU A 206 11.27 20.53 11.72
CA LEU A 206 11.10 20.10 13.10
C LEU A 206 11.39 21.26 14.07
#